data_6335d5a7546a09ab63b30114a26f41c9
#
_entry.id   6335d5a7546a09ab63b30114a26f41c9
#
_cell.length_a   1.000
_cell.length_b   1.000
_cell.length_c   1.000
_cell.angle_alpha   90.00
_cell.angle_beta   90.00
_cell.angle_gamma   90.00
#
_symmetry.space_group_name_H-M   'P 1'
#
loop_
_entity.id
_entity.type
_entity.pdbx_description
1 polymer ?
#
loop_
_entity_poly.entity_id
_entity_poly.type
_entity_poly.pdbx_seq_one_letter_code
_entity_poly.pdbx_strand_id
1 'polypeptide(L)'
;MKRQHYGMTLAVLAVAGLSFALLQTMVLPALPTIQREYGASTTVVTWVMTVYLLTASIATPVLGRLGDMFGKERLLVIVLLVLAVGTLMAALSSSIEMLIAGRAVQGAGGAIFPLAFGIIRDEFPRERVGAGIGLISATFGIGG
;
A
#
# COMPACT_ATOMS: atom_id res chain seq x y z
N MET A 1 -18.27 22.95 15.09
CA MET A 1 -17.63 21.77 15.72
C MET A 1 -17.86 20.58 14.79
N LYS A 2 -16.88 20.22 13.95
CA LYS A 2 -16.95 18.96 13.19
C LYS A 2 -16.85 17.82 14.20
N ARG A 3 -17.92 17.05 14.38
CA ARG A 3 -17.85 15.74 15.04
C ARG A 3 -16.99 14.87 14.14
N GLN A 4 -15.71 14.85 14.41
CA GLN A 4 -14.81 13.98 13.70
C GLN A 4 -15.13 12.54 14.14
N HIS A 5 -15.54 11.73 13.19
CA HIS A 5 -15.78 10.31 13.41
C HIS A 5 -14.43 9.58 13.45
N TYR A 6 -13.62 9.85 14.48
CA TYR A 6 -12.28 9.24 14.64
C TYR A 6 -12.30 7.72 14.46
N GLY A 7 -13.35 7.06 14.94
CA GLY A 7 -13.49 5.62 14.78
C GLY A 7 -13.63 5.19 13.32
N MET A 8 -14.37 5.96 12.52
CA MET A 8 -14.56 5.66 11.09
C MET A 8 -13.28 5.94 10.31
N THR A 9 -12.63 7.08 10.55
CA THR A 9 -11.32 7.38 9.96
C THR A 9 -10.32 6.27 10.27
N LEU A 10 -10.23 5.86 11.53
CA LEU A 10 -9.32 4.80 11.97
C LEU A 10 -9.64 3.45 11.31
N ALA A 11 -10.91 3.09 11.20
CA ALA A 11 -11.34 1.87 10.53
C ALA A 11 -10.96 1.86 9.04
N VAL A 12 -11.18 2.96 8.33
CA VAL A 12 -10.80 3.09 6.92
C VAL A 12 -9.28 2.98 6.74
N LEU A 13 -8.51 3.67 7.58
CA LEU A 13 -7.05 3.60 7.55
C LEU A 13 -6.53 2.20 7.88
N ALA A 14 -7.14 1.51 8.85
CA ALA A 14 -6.79 0.14 9.23
C ALA A 14 -7.07 -0.84 8.09
N VAL A 15 -8.22 -0.73 7.43
CA VAL A 15 -8.57 -1.56 6.26
C VAL A 15 -7.61 -1.30 5.11
N ALA A 16 -7.28 -0.04 4.83
CA ALA A 16 -6.31 0.33 3.79
C ALA A 16 -4.93 -0.27 4.07
N GLY A 17 -4.44 -0.13 5.31
CA GLY A 17 -3.15 -0.69 5.75
C GLY A 17 -3.12 -2.21 5.70
N LEU A 18 -4.20 -2.87 6.16
CA LEU A 18 -4.32 -4.33 6.13
C LEU A 18 -4.37 -4.87 4.70
N SER A 19 -5.16 -4.23 3.82
CA SER A 19 -5.22 -4.63 2.40
C SER A 19 -3.85 -4.55 1.73
N PHE A 20 -3.11 -3.47 1.98
CA PHE A 20 -1.76 -3.30 1.46
C PHE A 20 -0.81 -4.36 2.03
N ALA A 21 -0.84 -4.63 3.34
CA ALA A 21 0.01 -5.63 3.98
C ALA A 21 -0.24 -7.04 3.44
N LEU A 22 -1.51 -7.43 3.27
CA LEU A 22 -1.89 -8.72 2.68
C LEU A 22 -1.40 -8.86 1.24
N LEU A 23 -1.59 -7.82 0.41
CA LEU A 23 -1.08 -7.83 -0.97
C LEU A 23 0.44 -7.99 -1.03
N GLN A 24 1.16 -7.45 -0.04
CA GLN A 24 2.60 -7.57 0.05
C GLN A 24 3.04 -9.00 0.40
N THR A 25 2.43 -9.60 1.39
CA THR A 25 2.87 -10.88 1.95
C THR A 25 2.44 -12.09 1.15
N MET A 26 1.28 -12.01 0.47
CA MET A 26 0.78 -13.12 -0.37
C MET A 26 1.64 -13.40 -1.60
N VAL A 27 2.47 -12.45 -2.03
CA VAL A 27 3.29 -12.62 -3.25
C VAL A 27 4.46 -13.57 -3.02
N LEU A 28 5.11 -13.54 -1.85
CA LEU A 28 6.27 -14.40 -1.57
C LEU A 28 5.97 -15.90 -1.76
N PRO A 29 4.92 -16.46 -1.15
CA PRO A 29 4.58 -17.86 -1.35
C PRO A 29 4.04 -18.14 -2.77
N ALA A 30 3.59 -17.13 -3.49
CA ALA A 30 3.08 -17.30 -4.86
C ALA A 30 4.20 -17.31 -5.93
N LEU A 31 5.41 -16.85 -5.63
CA LEU A 31 6.51 -16.76 -6.62
C LEU A 31 6.80 -18.09 -7.35
N PRO A 32 6.87 -19.28 -6.69
CA PRO A 32 7.10 -20.53 -7.39
C PRO A 32 5.96 -20.90 -8.34
N THR A 33 4.72 -20.54 -8.01
CA THR A 33 3.55 -20.76 -8.86
C THR A 33 3.58 -19.84 -10.07
N ILE A 34 3.88 -18.56 -9.87
CA ILE A 34 4.06 -17.56 -10.93
C ILE A 34 5.16 -18.02 -11.90
N GLN A 35 6.28 -18.50 -11.39
CA GLN A 35 7.38 -19.01 -12.21
C GLN A 35 6.93 -20.16 -13.15
N ARG A 36 6.17 -21.11 -12.62
CA ARG A 36 5.67 -22.25 -13.39
C ARG A 36 4.60 -21.84 -14.39
N GLU A 37 3.69 -21.00 -13.99
CA GLU A 37 2.54 -20.59 -14.81
C GLU A 37 2.97 -19.76 -16.04
N TYR A 38 3.92 -18.85 -15.84
CA TYR A 38 4.42 -18.00 -16.94
C TYR A 38 5.67 -18.58 -17.64
N GLY A 39 6.17 -19.75 -17.22
CA GLY A 39 7.40 -20.34 -17.78
C GLY A 39 8.62 -19.41 -17.66
N ALA A 40 8.64 -18.52 -16.66
CA ALA A 40 9.63 -17.48 -16.51
C ALA A 40 10.89 -18.00 -15.78
N SER A 41 12.06 -17.40 -16.09
CA SER A 41 13.28 -17.67 -15.33
C SER A 41 13.19 -17.10 -13.92
N THR A 42 13.97 -17.66 -13.00
CA THR A 42 14.06 -17.16 -11.60
C THR A 42 14.42 -15.68 -11.55
N THR A 43 15.30 -15.22 -12.44
CA THR A 43 15.70 -13.82 -12.53
C THR A 43 14.49 -12.92 -12.87
N VAL A 44 13.67 -13.31 -13.84
CA VAL A 44 12.49 -12.54 -14.26
C VAL A 44 11.45 -12.52 -13.15
N VAL A 45 11.19 -13.66 -12.50
CA VAL A 45 10.24 -13.73 -11.38
C VAL A 45 10.67 -12.88 -10.19
N THR A 46 11.97 -12.76 -9.94
CA THR A 46 12.49 -11.88 -8.88
C THR A 46 12.12 -10.41 -9.11
N TRP A 47 11.96 -9.98 -10.37
CA TRP A 47 11.50 -8.63 -10.69
C TRP A 47 10.09 -8.31 -10.20
N VAL A 48 9.24 -9.31 -10.01
CA VAL A 48 7.90 -9.12 -9.43
C VAL A 48 7.97 -8.48 -8.03
N MET A 49 8.98 -8.86 -7.24
CA MET A 49 9.23 -8.25 -5.93
C MET A 49 10.09 -6.98 -6.04
N THR A 50 11.14 -7.03 -6.84
CA THR A 50 12.13 -5.95 -6.94
C THR A 50 11.51 -4.65 -7.44
N VAL A 51 10.71 -4.70 -8.52
CA VAL A 51 10.07 -3.50 -9.06
C VAL A 51 9.08 -2.88 -8.09
N TYR A 52 8.34 -3.71 -7.36
CA TYR A 52 7.43 -3.25 -6.32
C TYR A 52 8.19 -2.49 -5.22
N LEU A 53 9.25 -3.09 -4.66
CA LEU A 53 10.06 -2.47 -3.61
C LEU A 53 10.74 -1.18 -4.10
N LEU A 54 11.24 -1.19 -5.33
CA LEU A 54 11.87 -0.03 -5.96
C LEU A 54 10.86 1.13 -6.09
N THR A 55 9.69 0.84 -6.65
CA THR A 55 8.63 1.85 -6.78
C THR A 55 8.15 2.33 -5.43
N ALA A 56 7.95 1.44 -4.44
CA ALA A 56 7.54 1.81 -3.10
C ALA A 56 8.56 2.71 -2.41
N SER A 57 9.86 2.44 -2.55
CA SER A 57 10.92 3.24 -1.95
C SER A 57 10.98 4.67 -2.50
N ILE A 58 10.64 4.84 -3.78
CA ILE A 58 10.56 6.16 -4.42
C ILE A 58 9.23 6.84 -4.11
N ALA A 59 8.13 6.13 -4.27
CA ALA A 59 6.78 6.66 -4.11
C ALA A 59 6.49 7.11 -2.68
N THR A 60 6.96 6.37 -1.68
CA THR A 60 6.69 6.66 -0.26
C THR A 60 7.09 8.08 0.14
N PRO A 61 8.34 8.55 -0.03
CA PRO A 61 8.71 9.91 0.33
C PRO A 61 8.08 10.97 -0.60
N VAL A 62 7.96 10.67 -1.89
CA VAL A 62 7.38 11.61 -2.87
C VAL A 62 5.90 11.85 -2.58
N LEU A 63 5.12 10.78 -2.45
CA LEU A 63 3.68 10.88 -2.18
C LEU A 63 3.41 11.37 -0.75
N GLY A 64 4.27 11.04 0.22
CA GLY A 64 4.19 11.61 1.56
C GLY A 64 4.29 13.14 1.52
N ARG A 65 5.28 13.67 0.81
CA ARG A 65 5.46 15.12 0.64
C ARG A 65 4.32 15.77 -0.14
N LEU A 66 3.83 15.13 -1.21
CA LEU A 66 2.67 15.61 -1.95
C LEU A 66 1.42 15.64 -1.06
N GLY A 67 1.27 14.70 -0.15
CA GLY A 67 0.20 14.68 0.85
C GLY A 67 0.25 15.88 1.78
N ASP A 68 1.44 16.30 2.20
CA ASP A 68 1.61 17.51 3.01
C ASP A 68 1.26 18.79 2.24
N MET A 69 1.47 18.82 0.92
CA MET A 69 1.19 19.99 0.07
C MET A 69 -0.27 20.09 -0.39
N PHE A 70 -0.88 18.96 -0.77
CA PHE A 70 -2.18 18.92 -1.45
C PHE A 70 -3.31 18.32 -0.59
N GLY A 71 -3.00 17.84 0.60
CA GLY A 71 -3.92 17.21 1.53
C GLY A 71 -3.78 15.69 1.56
N LYS A 72 -3.50 15.17 2.74
CA LYS A 72 -3.20 13.75 2.98
C LYS A 72 -4.39 12.83 2.66
N GLU A 73 -5.62 13.26 3.00
CA GLU A 73 -6.83 12.49 2.73
C GLU A 73 -7.08 12.29 1.23
N ARG A 74 -6.96 13.39 0.46
CA ARG A 74 -7.13 13.33 -1.00
C ARG A 74 -6.09 12.45 -1.65
N LEU A 75 -4.84 12.60 -1.22
CA LEU A 75 -3.76 11.80 -1.77
C LEU A 75 -3.89 10.33 -1.37
N LEU A 76 -4.36 10.01 -0.17
CA LEU A 76 -4.64 8.65 0.25
C LEU A 76 -5.68 7.98 -0.66
N VAL A 77 -6.75 8.69 -1.02
CA VAL A 77 -7.76 8.17 -1.96
C VAL A 77 -7.13 7.89 -3.33
N ILE A 78 -6.31 8.80 -3.84
CA ILE A 78 -5.60 8.62 -5.12
C ILE A 78 -4.67 7.41 -5.05
N VAL A 79 -3.90 7.26 -3.98
CA VAL A 79 -3.00 6.11 -3.77
C VAL A 79 -3.78 4.80 -3.71
N LEU A 80 -4.93 4.76 -3.04
CA LEU A 80 -5.80 3.57 -2.99
C LEU A 80 -6.37 3.23 -4.37
N LEU A 81 -6.75 4.21 -5.17
CA LEU A 81 -7.19 3.99 -6.55
C LEU A 81 -6.06 3.45 -7.43
N VAL A 82 -4.87 4.02 -7.32
CA VAL A 82 -3.68 3.53 -8.03
C VAL A 82 -3.34 2.10 -7.60
N LEU A 83 -3.41 1.80 -6.31
CA LEU A 83 -3.23 0.44 -5.79
C LEU A 83 -4.27 -0.53 -6.37
N ALA A 84 -5.54 -0.12 -6.42
CA ALA A 84 -6.62 -0.93 -7.01
C ALA A 84 -6.38 -1.19 -8.51
N VAL A 85 -5.95 -0.18 -9.26
CA VAL A 85 -5.60 -0.34 -10.69
C VAL A 85 -4.42 -1.29 -10.85
N GLY A 86 -3.36 -1.14 -10.08
CA GLY A 86 -2.20 -2.05 -10.12
C GLY A 86 -2.58 -3.49 -9.75
N THR A 87 -3.47 -3.66 -8.77
CA THR A 87 -3.99 -4.98 -8.37
C THR A 87 -4.82 -5.61 -9.49
N LEU A 88 -5.67 -4.82 -10.14
CA LEU A 88 -6.46 -5.29 -11.27
C LEU A 88 -5.57 -5.68 -12.46
N MET A 89 -4.55 -4.88 -12.77
CA MET A 89 -3.56 -5.21 -13.80
C MET A 89 -2.85 -6.53 -13.49
N ALA A 90 -2.43 -6.73 -12.25
CA ALA A 90 -1.77 -7.95 -11.82
C ALA A 90 -2.71 -9.16 -11.88
N ALA A 91 -3.98 -9.00 -11.47
CA ALA A 91 -4.98 -10.06 -11.49
C ALA A 91 -5.39 -10.49 -12.90
N LEU A 92 -5.41 -9.57 -13.84
CA LEU A 92 -5.76 -9.81 -15.24
C LEU A 92 -4.54 -10.05 -16.14
N SER A 93 -3.35 -10.21 -15.56
CA SER A 93 -2.12 -10.37 -16.32
C SER A 93 -2.13 -11.67 -17.12
N SER A 94 -1.87 -11.57 -18.41
CA SER A 94 -1.68 -12.69 -19.33
C SER A 94 -0.20 -12.97 -19.63
N SER A 95 0.70 -12.11 -19.16
CA SER A 95 2.14 -12.22 -19.32
C SER A 95 2.87 -11.78 -18.06
N ILE A 96 4.11 -12.24 -17.87
CA ILE A 96 4.93 -11.87 -16.73
C ILE A 96 5.27 -10.39 -16.74
N GLU A 97 5.42 -9.79 -17.92
CA GLU A 97 5.69 -8.36 -18.08
C GLU A 97 4.51 -7.51 -17.59
N MET A 98 3.28 -7.92 -17.89
CA MET A 98 2.08 -7.26 -17.41
C MET A 98 1.94 -7.38 -15.90
N LEU A 99 2.28 -8.55 -15.35
CA LEU A 99 2.32 -8.76 -13.90
C LEU A 99 3.35 -7.84 -13.23
N ILE A 100 4.55 -7.75 -13.78
CA ILE A 100 5.62 -6.86 -13.28
C ILE A 100 5.17 -5.39 -13.35
N ALA A 101 4.53 -4.97 -14.46
CA ALA A 101 3.99 -3.62 -14.59
C ALA A 101 2.91 -3.33 -13.53
N GLY A 102 2.00 -4.26 -13.28
CA GLY A 102 1.01 -4.16 -12.21
C GLY A 102 1.66 -4.03 -10.83
N ARG A 103 2.73 -4.78 -10.57
CA ARG A 103 3.52 -4.69 -9.33
C ARG A 103 4.21 -3.32 -9.18
N ALA A 104 4.73 -2.76 -10.28
CA ALA A 104 5.30 -1.41 -10.27
C ALA A 104 4.25 -0.36 -9.86
N VAL A 105 3.05 -0.44 -10.40
CA VAL A 105 1.93 0.45 -10.03
C VAL A 105 1.52 0.24 -8.58
N GLN A 106 1.43 -1.00 -8.10
CA GLN A 106 1.10 -1.31 -6.70
C GLN A 106 2.11 -0.74 -5.69
N GLY A 107 3.37 -0.53 -6.09
CA GLY A 107 4.40 0.06 -5.24
C GLY A 107 4.04 1.45 -4.70
N ALA A 108 3.19 2.21 -5.40
CA ALA A 108 2.66 3.48 -4.90
C ALA A 108 1.90 3.33 -3.56
N GLY A 109 1.36 2.13 -3.28
CA GLY A 109 0.70 1.80 -2.02
C GLY A 109 1.61 1.92 -0.79
N GLY A 110 2.93 1.92 -0.95
CA GLY A 110 3.87 2.18 0.14
C GLY A 110 3.64 3.53 0.85
N ALA A 111 3.03 4.49 0.16
CA ALA A 111 2.67 5.78 0.73
C ALA A 111 1.46 5.74 1.69
N ILE A 112 0.71 4.64 1.76
CA ILE A 112 -0.47 4.51 2.64
C ILE A 112 -0.08 4.77 4.10
N PHE A 113 1.03 4.21 4.58
CA PHE A 113 1.45 4.36 5.98
C PHE A 113 1.83 5.80 6.35
N PRO A 114 2.75 6.48 5.65
CA PRO A 114 3.09 7.85 5.99
C PRO A 114 1.87 8.80 5.87
N LEU A 115 0.97 8.58 4.90
CA LEU A 115 -0.27 9.34 4.78
C LEU A 115 -1.22 9.05 5.94
N ALA A 116 -1.42 7.79 6.32
CA ALA A 116 -2.26 7.40 7.44
C ALA A 116 -1.74 7.98 8.76
N PHE A 117 -0.44 7.87 9.03
CA PHE A 117 0.18 8.45 10.22
C PHE A 117 0.05 9.97 10.23
N GLY A 118 0.19 10.62 9.07
CA GLY A 118 -0.03 12.06 8.92
C GLY A 118 -1.47 12.46 9.24
N ILE A 119 -2.46 11.76 8.70
CA ILE A 119 -3.89 12.01 8.97
C ILE A 119 -4.18 11.85 10.47
N ILE A 120 -3.70 10.77 11.10
CA ILE A 120 -3.89 10.54 12.54
C ILE A 120 -3.29 11.69 13.34
N ARG A 121 -2.08 12.14 12.99
CA ARG A 121 -1.40 13.24 13.69
C ARG A 121 -2.11 14.56 13.54
N ASP A 122 -2.71 14.84 12.38
CA ASP A 122 -3.37 16.11 12.08
C ASP A 122 -4.80 16.18 12.65
N GLU A 123 -5.51 15.04 12.70
CA GLU A 123 -6.95 15.01 13.05
C GLU A 123 -7.24 14.56 14.48
N PHE A 124 -6.36 13.72 15.07
CA PHE A 124 -6.65 13.12 16.36
C PHE A 124 -6.16 13.98 17.53
N PRO A 125 -6.87 13.95 18.66
CA PRO A 125 -6.36 14.53 19.91
C PRO A 125 -5.02 13.91 20.29
N ARG A 126 -4.12 14.71 20.85
CA ARG A 126 -2.73 14.29 21.18
C ARG A 126 -2.68 12.98 21.97
N GLU A 127 -3.64 12.79 22.90
CA GLU A 127 -3.76 11.60 23.75
C GLU A 127 -4.09 10.33 22.97
N ARG A 128 -4.69 10.45 21.78
CA ARG A 128 -5.12 9.34 20.93
C ARG A 128 -4.20 9.05 19.74
N VAL A 129 -3.29 9.96 19.44
CA VAL A 129 -2.33 9.79 18.31
C VAL A 129 -1.51 8.52 18.46
N GLY A 130 -0.96 8.27 19.66
CA GLY A 130 -0.15 7.08 19.91
C GLY A 130 -0.93 5.77 19.72
N ALA A 131 -2.17 5.72 20.23
CA ALA A 131 -3.04 4.54 20.05
C ALA A 131 -3.43 4.34 18.57
N GLY A 132 -3.72 5.43 17.85
CA GLY A 132 -4.04 5.38 16.42
C GLY A 132 -2.87 4.86 15.57
N ILE A 133 -1.67 5.39 15.77
CA ILE A 133 -0.45 4.92 15.10
C ILE A 133 -0.16 3.46 15.47
N GLY A 134 -0.29 3.10 16.73
CA GLY A 134 -0.09 1.72 17.20
C GLY A 134 -1.04 0.74 16.51
N LEU A 135 -2.33 1.10 16.37
CA LEU A 135 -3.30 0.25 15.70
C LEU A 135 -2.96 0.07 14.21
N ILE A 136 -2.62 1.14 13.49
CA ILE A 136 -2.23 1.04 12.08
C ILE A 136 -0.95 0.21 11.93
N SER A 137 0.02 0.38 12.81
CA SER A 137 1.25 -0.45 12.82
C SER A 137 0.94 -1.92 13.09
N ALA A 138 -0.03 -2.21 13.95
CA ALA A 138 -0.48 -3.59 14.23
C ALA A 138 -1.13 -4.25 13.00
N THR A 139 -1.85 -3.49 12.15
CA THR A 139 -2.41 -4.05 10.91
C THR A 139 -1.33 -4.55 9.96
N PHE A 140 -0.17 -3.90 9.94
CA PHE A 140 0.99 -4.36 9.18
C PHE A 140 1.59 -5.64 9.76
N GLY A 141 1.71 -5.70 11.09
CA GLY A 141 2.21 -6.90 11.76
C GLY A 141 1.30 -8.14 11.63
N ILE A 142 -0.02 -7.92 11.52
CA ILE A 142 -0.99 -9.02 11.31
C ILE A 142 -1.02 -9.46 9.83
N GLY A 143 -0.84 -8.53 8.91
CA GLY A 143 -0.81 -8.81 7.46
C GLY A 143 0.54 -9.33 6.96
N GLY A 144 1.60 -9.17 7.72
CA GLY A 144 2.97 -9.59 7.41
C GLY A 144 3.36 -10.83 8.16
#